data_b9d56f0e94a3b93a9a266e7ac00a0740
#
_entry.id   b9d56f0e94a3b93a9a266e7ac00a0740
#
_cell.length_a   1.000
_cell.length_b   1.000
_cell.length_c   1.000
_cell.angle_alpha   90.00
_cell.angle_beta   90.00
_cell.angle_gamma   90.00
#
_symmetry.space_group_name_H-M   'P 1'
#
loop_
_entity.id
_entity.type
_entity.pdbx_description
1 polymer ?
#
loop_
_entity_poly.entity_id
_entity_poly.type
_entity_poly.pdbx_seq_one_letter_code
_entity_poly.pdbx_strand_id
1 'polypeptide(L)'
;MIRLICGLQRPTSGSYRLYGSENTDKKILEAQRRIGAVVETPSIYLDMTAEENMKEQYYVLGLPSFEGIPQTLKLVGLEDAGKKKAKDFSLGMRQRLGIAIALAGKPDLLVLDEPTNGLDPQGIVEMRELILKLNRERQITVLISSHILDELSRLATHYGFIDKGTIVKEITAEELENTCRKCVKLQVTDTAVLAHILDKRGLEYEILSDTQANVYGELVVSDVALELAEQNCRM
;
A
#
# COMPACT_ATOMS: atom_id res chain seq x y z
N MET A 1 6.85 -8.19 -11.37
CA MET A 1 5.79 -7.43 -12.07
C MET A 1 6.16 -5.94 -12.20
N ILE A 2 6.42 -5.21 -11.11
CA ILE A 2 6.78 -3.77 -11.11
C ILE A 2 7.91 -3.46 -12.09
N ARG A 3 9.03 -4.19 -12.04
CA ARG A 3 10.16 -3.97 -12.97
C ARG A 3 9.81 -4.11 -14.45
N LEU A 4 8.84 -4.99 -14.79
CA LEU A 4 8.36 -5.14 -16.17
C LEU A 4 7.55 -3.91 -16.61
N ILE A 5 6.62 -3.45 -15.79
CA ILE A 5 5.79 -2.28 -16.07
C ILE A 5 6.65 -1.03 -16.26
N CYS A 6 7.64 -0.83 -15.38
CA CYS A 6 8.58 0.30 -15.46
C CYS A 6 9.64 0.18 -16.58
N GLY A 7 9.64 -0.90 -17.36
CA GLY A 7 10.60 -1.12 -18.43
C GLY A 7 12.02 -1.46 -17.97
N LEU A 8 12.22 -1.75 -16.69
CA LEU A 8 13.52 -2.11 -16.10
C LEU A 8 13.93 -3.55 -16.42
N GLN A 9 12.98 -4.37 -16.86
CA GLN A 9 13.19 -5.76 -17.22
C GLN A 9 12.29 -6.15 -18.39
N ARG A 10 12.77 -7.05 -19.25
CA ARG A 10 11.95 -7.63 -20.33
C ARG A 10 11.30 -8.93 -19.84
N PRO A 11 10.06 -9.26 -20.28
CA PRO A 11 9.47 -10.54 -20.00
C PRO A 11 10.24 -11.66 -20.68
N THR A 12 10.38 -12.81 -20.04
CA THR A 12 10.99 -14.02 -20.62
C THR A 12 10.10 -14.59 -21.73
N SER A 13 8.78 -14.53 -21.52
CA SER A 13 7.75 -14.94 -22.48
C SER A 13 6.45 -14.21 -22.19
N GLY A 14 5.49 -14.30 -23.11
CA GLY A 14 4.20 -13.63 -22.96
C GLY A 14 4.25 -12.13 -23.25
N SER A 15 3.12 -11.48 -23.07
CA SER A 15 2.97 -10.05 -23.32
C SER A 15 2.17 -9.35 -22.21
N TYR A 16 2.32 -8.04 -22.10
CA TYR A 16 1.48 -7.17 -21.28
C TYR A 16 1.13 -5.91 -22.06
N ARG A 17 0.07 -5.25 -21.65
CA ARG A 17 -0.35 -3.96 -22.21
C ARG A 17 -0.31 -2.86 -21.17
N LEU A 18 0.16 -1.69 -21.61
CA LEU A 18 0.22 -0.48 -20.80
C LEU A 18 -0.39 0.66 -21.62
N TYR A 19 -1.43 1.29 -21.12
CA TYR A 19 -2.19 2.32 -21.86
C TYR A 19 -2.60 1.87 -23.27
N GLY A 20 -3.00 0.59 -23.42
CA GLY A 20 -3.38 0.00 -24.70
C GLY A 20 -2.22 -0.42 -25.63
N SER A 21 -0.98 -0.03 -25.32
CA SER A 21 0.20 -0.43 -26.07
C SER A 21 0.77 -1.76 -25.54
N GLU A 22 1.06 -2.69 -26.43
CA GLU A 22 1.70 -3.96 -26.06
C GLU A 22 3.20 -3.76 -25.83
N ASN A 23 3.80 -4.53 -24.93
CA ASN A 23 5.23 -4.45 -24.58
C ASN A 23 6.18 -4.68 -25.77
N THR A 24 5.69 -5.25 -26.87
CA THR A 24 6.41 -5.47 -28.14
C THR A 24 6.28 -4.28 -29.09
N ASP A 25 5.35 -3.35 -28.85
CA ASP A 25 5.13 -2.17 -29.67
C ASP A 25 6.17 -1.08 -29.34
N LYS A 26 6.63 -0.34 -30.34
CA LYS A 26 7.49 0.84 -30.14
C LYS A 26 6.81 1.93 -29.30
N LYS A 27 5.50 2.02 -29.30
CA LYS A 27 4.69 2.95 -28.49
C LYS A 27 4.77 2.67 -27.00
N ILE A 28 5.27 1.50 -26.58
CA ILE A 28 5.42 1.18 -25.15
C ILE A 28 6.31 2.21 -24.43
N LEU A 29 7.31 2.78 -25.10
CA LEU A 29 8.18 3.81 -24.52
C LEU A 29 7.42 5.11 -24.22
N GLU A 30 6.44 5.46 -25.04
CA GLU A 30 5.56 6.62 -24.79
C GLU A 30 4.64 6.35 -23.58
N ALA A 31 4.11 5.13 -23.49
CA ALA A 31 3.32 4.69 -22.34
C ALA A 31 4.14 4.71 -21.04
N GLN A 32 5.40 4.23 -21.09
CA GLN A 32 6.31 4.23 -19.93
C GLN A 32 6.73 5.64 -19.49
N ARG A 33 6.81 6.62 -20.38
CA ARG A 33 7.07 8.03 -20.01
C ARG A 33 5.96 8.65 -19.14
N ARG A 34 4.78 8.05 -19.13
CA ARG A 34 3.64 8.46 -18.27
C ARG A 34 3.69 7.86 -16.88
N ILE A 35 4.73 7.07 -16.57
CA ILE A 35 4.91 6.44 -15.26
C ILE A 35 5.98 7.21 -14.49
N GLY A 36 5.67 7.56 -13.24
CA GLY A 36 6.67 7.86 -12.24
C GLY A 36 6.90 6.60 -11.38
N ALA A 37 8.14 6.29 -11.02
CA ALA A 37 8.40 5.09 -10.26
C ALA A 37 9.47 5.31 -9.19
N VAL A 38 9.26 4.69 -8.03
CA VAL A 38 10.27 4.48 -7.00
C VAL A 38 10.34 2.97 -6.76
N VAL A 39 11.40 2.33 -7.27
CA VAL A 39 11.58 0.88 -7.22
C VAL A 39 12.77 0.57 -6.32
N GLU A 40 12.56 -0.23 -5.26
CA GLU A 40 13.53 -0.54 -4.21
C GLU A 40 13.95 0.70 -3.40
N THR A 41 15.04 1.36 -3.78
CA THR A 41 15.53 2.56 -3.11
C THR A 41 15.43 3.78 -4.01
N PRO A 42 15.09 4.97 -3.47
CA PRO A 42 15.07 6.18 -4.25
C PRO A 42 16.44 6.49 -4.86
N SER A 43 16.46 6.70 -6.18
CA SER A 43 17.68 7.12 -6.90
C SER A 43 17.92 8.61 -6.67
N ILE A 44 18.65 8.95 -5.61
CA ILE A 44 18.95 10.32 -5.20
C ILE A 44 20.46 10.57 -5.10
N TYR A 45 20.87 11.77 -5.43
CA TYR A 45 22.25 12.24 -5.21
C TYR A 45 22.40 12.71 -3.77
N LEU A 46 23.13 11.93 -2.97
CA LEU A 46 23.24 12.15 -1.53
C LEU A 46 23.94 13.48 -1.14
N ASP A 47 24.87 13.95 -1.96
CA ASP A 47 25.61 15.20 -1.75
C ASP A 47 24.91 16.45 -2.31
N MET A 48 23.70 16.29 -2.84
CA MET A 48 22.83 17.36 -3.34
C MET A 48 21.69 17.65 -2.38
N THR A 49 21.16 18.86 -2.44
CA THR A 49 19.90 19.25 -1.77
C THR A 49 18.69 18.65 -2.48
N ALA A 50 17.50 18.78 -1.88
CA ALA A 50 16.26 18.34 -2.54
C ALA A 50 16.04 19.08 -3.88
N GLU A 51 16.24 20.39 -3.89
CA GLU A 51 16.07 21.21 -5.10
C GLU A 51 17.07 20.85 -6.20
N GLU A 52 18.34 20.61 -5.85
CA GLU A 52 19.37 20.18 -6.81
C GLU A 52 19.04 18.81 -7.40
N ASN A 53 18.61 17.83 -6.60
CA ASN A 53 18.14 16.55 -7.08
C ASN A 53 16.97 16.67 -8.07
N MET A 54 16.00 17.55 -7.76
CA MET A 54 14.89 17.82 -8.67
C MET A 54 15.37 18.47 -9.98
N LYS A 55 16.32 19.42 -9.93
CA LYS A 55 16.87 20.04 -11.14
C LYS A 55 17.56 19.03 -12.04
N GLU A 56 18.34 18.10 -11.47
CA GLU A 56 18.94 17.00 -12.25
C GLU A 56 17.88 16.18 -12.98
N GLN A 57 16.81 15.81 -12.30
CA GLN A 57 15.71 15.07 -12.92
C GLN A 57 15.05 15.87 -14.05
N TYR A 58 14.87 17.19 -13.86
CA TYR A 58 14.31 18.07 -14.91
C TYR A 58 15.22 18.13 -16.13
N TYR A 59 16.54 18.17 -15.95
CA TYR A 59 17.50 18.06 -17.06
C TYR A 59 17.39 16.75 -17.78
N VAL A 60 17.35 15.62 -17.05
CA VAL A 60 17.21 14.28 -17.65
C VAL A 60 15.92 14.16 -18.48
N LEU A 61 14.83 14.75 -18.01
CA LEU A 61 13.55 14.75 -18.72
C LEU A 61 13.45 15.79 -19.84
N GLY A 62 14.43 16.70 -19.96
CA GLY A 62 14.40 17.79 -20.94
C GLY A 62 13.32 18.81 -20.67
N LEU A 63 12.94 19.04 -19.41
CA LEU A 63 11.90 20.00 -19.04
C LEU A 63 12.43 21.44 -19.14
N PRO A 64 11.65 22.38 -19.73
CA PRO A 64 12.15 23.71 -20.10
C PRO A 64 12.27 24.71 -18.94
N SER A 65 11.64 24.41 -17.78
CA SER A 65 11.57 25.33 -16.64
C SER A 65 11.57 24.57 -15.32
N PHE A 66 12.19 25.18 -14.29
CA PHE A 66 12.24 24.66 -12.92
C PHE A 66 11.13 25.20 -12.00
N GLU A 67 10.20 26.01 -12.52
CA GLU A 67 9.15 26.65 -11.72
C GLU A 67 8.25 25.67 -10.96
N GLY A 68 8.14 24.43 -11.42
CA GLY A 68 7.37 23.38 -10.76
C GLY A 68 8.04 22.76 -9.52
N ILE A 69 9.35 22.98 -9.31
CA ILE A 69 10.10 22.34 -8.22
C ILE A 69 9.59 22.76 -6.84
N PRO A 70 9.43 24.06 -6.50
CA PRO A 70 8.96 24.45 -5.17
C PRO A 70 7.59 23.87 -4.82
N GLN A 71 6.66 23.82 -5.79
CA GLN A 71 5.33 23.25 -5.61
C GLN A 71 5.39 21.73 -5.38
N THR A 72 6.28 21.04 -6.10
CA THR A 72 6.46 19.59 -5.93
C THR A 72 7.09 19.28 -4.57
N LEU A 73 8.12 20.03 -4.15
CA LEU A 73 8.73 19.87 -2.83
C LEU A 73 7.74 20.15 -1.71
N LYS A 74 6.90 21.18 -1.85
CA LYS A 74 5.81 21.46 -0.90
C LYS A 74 4.78 20.32 -0.87
N LEU A 75 4.42 19.77 -2.03
CA LEU A 75 3.46 18.65 -2.12
C LEU A 75 3.91 17.42 -1.33
N VAL A 76 5.22 17.12 -1.34
CA VAL A 76 5.81 16.01 -0.61
C VAL A 76 6.29 16.35 0.81
N GLY A 77 6.05 17.60 1.30
CA GLY A 77 6.45 18.05 2.64
C GLY A 77 7.97 18.18 2.82
N LEU A 78 8.65 18.70 1.79
CA LEU A 78 10.09 18.97 1.79
C LEU A 78 10.41 20.45 1.52
N GLU A 79 9.42 21.36 1.63
CA GLU A 79 9.61 22.81 1.43
C GLU A 79 10.64 23.42 2.38
N ASP A 80 10.70 22.92 3.61
CA ASP A 80 11.60 23.42 4.66
C ASP A 80 12.97 22.73 4.67
N ALA A 81 13.23 21.80 3.74
CA ALA A 81 14.52 21.09 3.67
C ALA A 81 15.70 22.04 3.36
N GLY A 82 15.43 23.16 2.66
CA GLY A 82 16.38 24.24 2.42
C GLY A 82 17.70 23.73 1.79
N LYS A 83 18.83 24.12 2.42
CA LYS A 83 20.18 23.75 1.99
C LYS A 83 20.67 22.40 2.54
N LYS A 84 19.83 21.66 3.29
CA LYS A 84 20.20 20.37 3.84
C LYS A 84 20.43 19.36 2.71
N LYS A 85 21.53 18.63 2.77
CA LYS A 85 21.87 17.63 1.76
C LYS A 85 21.09 16.33 2.00
N ALA A 86 20.80 15.59 0.94
CA ALA A 86 20.02 14.37 1.01
C ALA A 86 20.67 13.26 1.87
N LYS A 87 22.00 13.27 2.03
CA LYS A 87 22.69 12.35 2.97
C LYS A 87 22.28 12.56 4.43
N ASP A 88 21.88 13.77 4.79
CA ASP A 88 21.46 14.14 6.15
C ASP A 88 19.94 14.00 6.35
N PHE A 89 19.20 13.53 5.34
CA PHE A 89 17.77 13.28 5.40
C PHE A 89 17.47 12.00 6.20
N SER A 90 16.34 12.00 6.93
CA SER A 90 15.75 10.77 7.44
C SER A 90 15.35 9.84 6.28
N LEU A 91 15.08 8.57 6.58
CA LEU A 91 14.59 7.64 5.56
C LEU A 91 13.30 8.15 4.92
N GLY A 92 12.34 8.62 5.71
CA GLY A 92 11.09 9.19 5.21
C GLY A 92 11.30 10.42 4.32
N MET A 93 12.24 11.31 4.65
CA MET A 93 12.59 12.43 3.78
C MET A 93 13.19 11.96 2.46
N ARG A 94 14.01 10.92 2.45
CA ARG A 94 14.57 10.35 1.22
C ARG A 94 13.50 9.70 0.36
N GLN A 95 12.57 8.95 0.98
CA GLN A 95 11.42 8.37 0.27
C GLN A 95 10.56 9.46 -0.38
N ARG A 96 10.25 10.53 0.37
CA ARG A 96 9.47 11.66 -0.15
C ARG A 96 10.21 12.40 -1.28
N LEU A 97 11.54 12.52 -1.21
CA LEU A 97 12.33 13.08 -2.31
C LEU A 97 12.29 12.18 -3.56
N GLY A 98 12.38 10.86 -3.38
CA GLY A 98 12.20 9.90 -4.49
C GLY A 98 10.85 10.04 -5.17
N ILE A 99 9.77 10.21 -4.39
CA ILE A 99 8.43 10.47 -4.94
C ILE A 99 8.41 11.82 -5.68
N ALA A 100 9.03 12.88 -5.13
CA ALA A 100 9.11 14.19 -5.81
C ALA A 100 9.80 14.06 -7.18
N ILE A 101 10.89 13.31 -7.25
CA ILE A 101 11.61 13.03 -8.49
C ILE A 101 10.72 12.26 -9.47
N ALA A 102 9.99 11.23 -9.00
CA ALA A 102 9.06 10.48 -9.83
C ALA A 102 7.90 11.33 -10.38
N LEU A 103 7.49 12.37 -9.64
CA LEU A 103 6.44 13.30 -10.06
C LEU A 103 6.90 14.37 -11.06
N ALA A 104 8.20 14.54 -11.30
CA ALA A 104 8.73 15.60 -12.17
C ALA A 104 8.16 15.54 -13.60
N GLY A 105 7.94 14.36 -14.14
CA GLY A 105 7.35 14.13 -15.45
C GLY A 105 5.83 14.29 -15.52
N LYS A 106 5.16 14.67 -14.43
CA LYS A 106 3.69 14.73 -14.31
C LYS A 106 3.02 13.41 -14.73
N PRO A 107 3.36 12.29 -14.09
CA PRO A 107 2.86 10.97 -14.46
C PRO A 107 1.36 10.83 -14.17
N ASP A 108 0.69 9.95 -14.95
CA ASP A 108 -0.68 9.51 -14.68
C ASP A 108 -0.70 8.28 -13.73
N LEU A 109 0.41 7.51 -13.71
CA LEU A 109 0.62 6.34 -12.88
C LEU A 109 1.89 6.51 -12.05
N LEU A 110 1.76 6.38 -10.74
CA LEU A 110 2.89 6.33 -9.82
C LEU A 110 3.05 4.90 -9.30
N VAL A 111 4.24 4.33 -9.48
CA VAL A 111 4.58 2.97 -9.02
C VAL A 111 5.52 3.08 -7.82
N LEU A 112 5.10 2.53 -6.69
CA LEU A 112 5.83 2.56 -5.43
C LEU A 112 6.11 1.14 -4.93
N ASP A 113 7.38 0.78 -4.85
CA ASP A 113 7.80 -0.53 -4.37
C ASP A 113 8.19 -0.42 -2.89
N GLU A 114 7.37 -1.02 -2.01
CA GLU A 114 7.55 -1.01 -0.54
C GLU A 114 7.78 0.40 0.05
N PRO A 115 6.95 1.43 -0.25
CA PRO A 115 7.26 2.82 0.10
C PRO A 115 7.30 3.11 1.61
N THR A 116 6.73 2.24 2.43
CA THR A 116 6.65 2.36 3.90
C THR A 116 7.73 1.54 4.62
N ASN A 117 8.47 0.70 3.89
CA ASN A 117 9.44 -0.21 4.48
C ASN A 117 10.55 0.55 5.24
N GLY A 118 10.75 0.17 6.51
CA GLY A 118 11.76 0.77 7.39
C GLY A 118 11.41 2.15 7.95
N LEU A 119 10.22 2.68 7.67
CA LEU A 119 9.74 3.91 8.31
C LEU A 119 9.28 3.63 9.74
N ASP A 120 9.38 4.64 10.59
CA ASP A 120 8.75 4.65 11.90
C ASP A 120 7.21 4.82 11.77
N PRO A 121 6.41 4.53 12.82
CA PRO A 121 4.96 4.62 12.75
C PRO A 121 4.43 5.97 12.26
N GLN A 122 5.08 7.07 12.63
CA GLN A 122 4.70 8.40 12.18
C GLN A 122 4.98 8.59 10.68
N GLY A 123 6.15 8.13 10.20
CA GLY A 123 6.52 8.17 8.79
C GLY A 123 5.59 7.34 7.91
N ILE A 124 5.08 6.20 8.40
CA ILE A 124 4.07 5.39 7.70
C ILE A 124 2.77 6.19 7.52
N VAL A 125 2.31 6.87 8.57
CA VAL A 125 1.10 7.73 8.50
C VAL A 125 1.29 8.85 7.48
N GLU A 126 2.41 9.58 7.57
CA GLU A 126 2.74 10.67 6.64
C GLU A 126 2.84 10.20 5.18
N MET A 127 3.45 9.04 4.95
CA MET A 127 3.55 8.45 3.61
C MET A 127 2.18 8.08 3.05
N ARG A 128 1.32 7.48 3.87
CA ARG A 128 -0.06 7.15 3.49
C ARG A 128 -0.87 8.40 3.12
N GLU A 129 -0.79 9.46 3.93
CA GLU A 129 -1.47 10.72 3.65
C GLU A 129 -0.98 11.36 2.35
N LEU A 130 0.33 11.33 2.09
CA LEU A 130 0.90 11.78 0.83
C LEU A 130 0.33 11.01 -0.36
N ILE A 131 0.30 9.67 -0.29
CA ILE A 131 -0.23 8.82 -1.37
C ILE A 131 -1.71 9.13 -1.64
N LEU A 132 -2.53 9.22 -0.58
CA LEU A 132 -3.95 9.58 -0.70
C LEU A 132 -4.14 10.98 -1.31
N LYS A 133 -3.31 11.93 -0.92
CA LYS A 133 -3.32 13.30 -1.47
C LYS A 133 -2.98 13.31 -2.96
N LEU A 134 -1.95 12.58 -3.38
CA LEU A 134 -1.58 12.44 -4.79
C LEU A 134 -2.71 11.84 -5.63
N ASN A 135 -3.37 10.81 -5.12
CA ASN A 135 -4.50 10.20 -5.81
C ASN A 135 -5.71 11.15 -5.90
N ARG A 136 -6.11 11.78 -4.77
CA ARG A 136 -7.33 12.60 -4.70
C ARG A 136 -7.18 13.96 -5.39
N GLU A 137 -6.09 14.68 -5.12
CA GLU A 137 -5.90 16.04 -5.59
C GLU A 137 -5.25 16.11 -6.98
N ARG A 138 -4.43 15.14 -7.34
CA ARG A 138 -3.70 15.11 -8.61
C ARG A 138 -4.24 14.07 -9.58
N GLN A 139 -5.22 13.27 -9.17
CA GLN A 139 -5.84 12.20 -9.98
C GLN A 139 -4.80 11.20 -10.52
N ILE A 140 -3.72 10.98 -9.76
CA ILE A 140 -2.69 10.02 -10.12
C ILE A 140 -3.14 8.64 -9.67
N THR A 141 -3.16 7.68 -10.58
CA THR A 141 -3.31 6.26 -10.21
C THR A 141 -2.04 5.79 -9.49
N VAL A 142 -2.18 5.10 -8.37
CA VAL A 142 -1.01 4.62 -7.61
C VAL A 142 -1.02 3.10 -7.55
N LEU A 143 0.07 2.49 -8.00
CA LEU A 143 0.35 1.07 -7.84
C LEU A 143 1.40 0.89 -6.73
N ILE A 144 1.03 0.17 -5.68
CA ILE A 144 1.88 -0.03 -4.50
C ILE A 144 2.13 -1.52 -4.31
N SER A 145 3.38 -1.90 -4.03
CA SER A 145 3.68 -3.19 -3.41
C SER A 145 3.83 -3.02 -1.90
N SER A 146 3.37 -3.98 -1.14
CA SER A 146 3.67 -4.15 0.28
C SER A 146 3.48 -5.60 0.68
N HIS A 147 4.22 -6.04 1.68
CA HIS A 147 4.02 -7.34 2.33
C HIS A 147 3.17 -7.22 3.61
N ILE A 148 2.68 -6.01 3.94
CA ILE A 148 1.88 -5.71 5.13
C ILE A 148 0.46 -5.34 4.69
N LEU A 149 -0.49 -6.27 4.84
CA LEU A 149 -1.87 -6.08 4.41
C LEU A 149 -2.57 -4.94 5.15
N ASP A 150 -2.30 -4.75 6.46
CA ASP A 150 -2.92 -3.67 7.26
C ASP A 150 -2.58 -2.28 6.73
N GLU A 151 -1.36 -2.08 6.23
CA GLU A 151 -0.98 -0.81 5.60
C GLU A 151 -1.76 -0.56 4.31
N LEU A 152 -1.92 -1.59 3.47
CA LEU A 152 -2.65 -1.50 2.22
C LEU A 152 -4.15 -1.33 2.44
N SER A 153 -4.72 -1.92 3.48
CA SER A 153 -6.17 -1.86 3.76
C SER A 153 -6.70 -0.45 3.95
N ARG A 154 -5.81 0.49 4.27
CA ARG A 154 -6.14 1.91 4.46
C ARG A 154 -5.90 2.76 3.21
N LEU A 155 -5.35 2.18 2.15
CA LEU A 155 -4.94 2.87 0.94
C LEU A 155 -5.59 2.32 -0.32
N ALA A 156 -5.52 0.99 -0.48
CA ALA A 156 -5.83 0.33 -1.72
C ALA A 156 -7.35 0.19 -1.93
N THR A 157 -7.78 0.35 -3.16
CA THR A 157 -9.15 0.07 -3.62
C THR A 157 -9.24 -1.30 -4.29
N HIS A 158 -8.11 -1.82 -4.78
CA HIS A 158 -7.99 -3.11 -5.45
C HIS A 158 -6.71 -3.81 -5.01
N TYR A 159 -6.73 -5.12 -4.92
CA TYR A 159 -5.62 -5.95 -4.48
C TYR A 159 -5.30 -7.02 -5.51
N GLY A 160 -4.02 -7.24 -5.75
CA GLY A 160 -3.48 -8.38 -6.46
C GLY A 160 -2.57 -9.19 -5.52
N PHE A 161 -2.95 -10.41 -5.21
CA PHE A 161 -2.15 -11.31 -4.37
C PHE A 161 -1.20 -12.12 -5.24
N ILE A 162 0.08 -12.10 -4.89
CA ILE A 162 1.13 -12.82 -5.62
C ILE A 162 1.71 -13.89 -4.70
N ASP A 163 1.69 -15.15 -5.16
CA ASP A 163 2.41 -16.26 -4.53
C ASP A 163 3.28 -16.96 -5.57
N LYS A 164 4.55 -17.22 -5.22
CA LYS A 164 5.54 -17.89 -6.06
C LYS A 164 5.62 -17.31 -7.49
N GLY A 165 5.48 -15.99 -7.61
CA GLY A 165 5.58 -15.28 -8.88
C GLY A 165 4.32 -15.31 -9.76
N THR A 166 3.21 -15.86 -9.26
CA THR A 166 1.92 -15.93 -9.95
C THR A 166 0.88 -15.09 -9.21
N ILE A 167 0.05 -14.34 -9.95
CA ILE A 167 -1.12 -13.69 -9.37
C ILE A 167 -2.15 -14.78 -9.05
N VAL A 168 -2.40 -14.99 -7.76
CA VAL A 168 -3.31 -16.03 -7.28
C VAL A 168 -4.74 -15.53 -7.08
N LYS A 169 -4.89 -14.21 -6.85
CA LYS A 169 -6.19 -13.58 -6.64
C LYS A 169 -6.13 -12.08 -6.95
N GLU A 170 -7.19 -11.57 -7.57
CA GLU A 170 -7.48 -10.14 -7.70
C GLU A 170 -8.85 -9.90 -7.09
N ILE A 171 -8.97 -8.89 -6.20
CA ILE A 171 -10.22 -8.53 -5.54
C ILE A 171 -10.27 -7.04 -5.24
N THR A 172 -11.45 -6.50 -5.05
CA THR A 172 -11.67 -5.14 -4.56
C THR A 172 -11.51 -5.06 -3.04
N ALA A 173 -11.38 -3.84 -2.50
CA ALA A 173 -11.36 -3.62 -1.05
C ALA A 173 -12.67 -4.10 -0.39
N GLU A 174 -13.81 -3.83 -1.04
CA GLU A 174 -15.13 -4.27 -0.58
C GLU A 174 -15.25 -5.81 -0.51
N GLU A 175 -14.77 -6.51 -1.55
CA GLU A 175 -14.75 -7.99 -1.56
C GLU A 175 -13.81 -8.54 -0.50
N LEU A 176 -12.66 -7.87 -0.25
CA LEU A 176 -11.74 -8.26 0.81
C LEU A 176 -12.37 -8.09 2.18
N GLU A 177 -13.00 -6.94 2.46
CA GLU A 177 -13.69 -6.68 3.72
C GLU A 177 -14.81 -7.69 3.97
N ASN A 178 -15.60 -8.02 2.94
CA ASN A 178 -16.65 -9.04 3.03
C ASN A 178 -16.10 -10.45 3.28
N THR A 179 -14.89 -10.74 2.77
CA THR A 179 -14.23 -12.04 2.97
C THR A 179 -13.55 -12.11 4.34
N CYS A 180 -12.97 -11.00 4.81
CA CYS A 180 -12.31 -10.87 6.11
C CYS A 180 -13.31 -10.39 7.18
N ARG A 181 -14.36 -11.18 7.45
CA ARG A 181 -15.30 -10.87 8.52
C ARG A 181 -14.55 -10.75 9.85
N LYS A 182 -14.72 -9.62 10.53
CA LYS A 182 -14.23 -9.47 11.90
C LYS A 182 -14.89 -10.51 12.78
N CYS A 183 -14.09 -11.34 13.42
CA CYS A 183 -14.60 -12.33 14.36
C CYS A 183 -13.84 -12.23 15.68
N VAL A 184 -14.50 -12.56 16.76
CA VAL A 184 -13.88 -12.82 18.05
C VAL A 184 -13.59 -14.31 18.13
N LYS A 185 -12.31 -14.67 18.26
CA LYS A 185 -11.93 -16.08 18.46
C LYS A 185 -12.09 -16.42 19.93
N LEU A 186 -12.96 -17.36 20.22
CA LEU A 186 -13.18 -17.88 21.56
C LEU A 186 -12.58 -19.28 21.69
N GLN A 187 -11.90 -19.51 22.81
CA GLN A 187 -11.46 -20.81 23.23
C GLN A 187 -12.22 -21.21 24.48
N VAL A 188 -12.93 -22.33 24.41
CA VAL A 188 -13.82 -22.82 25.48
C VAL A 188 -13.56 -24.29 25.75
N THR A 189 -14.03 -24.79 26.88
CA THR A 189 -13.94 -26.22 27.19
C THR A 189 -14.92 -27.08 26.42
N ASP A 190 -16.04 -26.50 25.96
CA ASP A 190 -17.07 -27.18 25.18
C ASP A 190 -17.77 -26.18 24.24
N THR A 191 -17.58 -26.36 22.95
CA THR A 191 -18.19 -25.50 21.92
C THR A 191 -19.68 -25.76 21.71
N ALA A 192 -20.23 -26.90 22.14
CA ALA A 192 -21.67 -27.17 22.06
C ALA A 192 -22.45 -26.27 23.04
N VAL A 193 -21.91 -26.06 24.24
CA VAL A 193 -22.46 -25.12 25.20
C VAL A 193 -22.38 -23.66 24.69
N LEU A 194 -21.23 -23.29 24.11
CA LEU A 194 -21.06 -21.97 23.50
C LEU A 194 -22.06 -21.74 22.36
N ALA A 195 -22.23 -22.71 21.46
CA ALA A 195 -23.15 -22.61 20.34
C ALA A 195 -24.60 -22.33 20.81
N HIS A 196 -25.06 -23.02 21.86
CA HIS A 196 -26.38 -22.81 22.40
C HIS A 196 -26.59 -21.37 22.96
N ILE A 197 -25.55 -20.79 23.58
CA ILE A 197 -25.59 -19.41 24.05
C ILE A 197 -25.63 -18.42 22.88
N LEU A 198 -24.81 -18.67 21.85
CA LEU A 198 -24.72 -17.80 20.66
C LEU A 198 -26.02 -17.84 19.85
N ASP A 199 -26.64 -19.03 19.71
CA ASP A 199 -27.95 -19.19 19.06
C ASP A 199 -29.05 -18.37 19.76
N LYS A 200 -29.10 -18.39 21.10
CA LYS A 200 -30.04 -17.58 21.89
C LYS A 200 -29.84 -16.06 21.68
N ARG A 201 -28.62 -15.65 21.40
CA ARG A 201 -28.27 -14.24 21.16
C ARG A 201 -28.41 -13.83 19.68
N GLY A 202 -28.71 -14.78 18.80
CA GLY A 202 -28.81 -14.55 17.35
C GLY A 202 -27.49 -14.14 16.70
N LEU A 203 -26.35 -14.57 17.27
CA LEU A 203 -25.04 -14.28 16.77
C LEU A 203 -24.59 -15.35 15.76
N GLU A 204 -24.00 -14.91 14.66
CA GLU A 204 -23.42 -15.82 13.66
C GLU A 204 -22.06 -16.33 14.17
N TYR A 205 -21.79 -17.61 14.04
CA TYR A 205 -20.54 -18.23 14.50
C TYR A 205 -20.12 -19.39 13.61
N GLU A 206 -18.86 -19.79 13.73
CA GLU A 206 -18.25 -20.93 13.07
C GLU A 206 -17.46 -21.76 14.08
N ILE A 207 -17.82 -23.04 14.23
CA ILE A 207 -17.10 -23.97 15.10
C ILE A 207 -15.86 -24.48 14.34
N LEU A 208 -14.67 -24.23 14.88
CA LEU A 208 -13.41 -24.66 14.31
C LEU A 208 -12.95 -26.03 14.87
N SER A 209 -13.26 -26.30 16.15
CA SER A 209 -12.95 -27.54 16.86
C SER A 209 -13.85 -27.68 18.08
N ASP A 210 -13.72 -28.77 18.82
CA ASP A 210 -14.46 -29.00 20.07
C ASP A 210 -14.20 -27.91 21.15
N THR A 211 -13.14 -27.11 20.96
CA THR A 211 -12.71 -26.08 21.94
C THR A 211 -12.55 -24.71 21.34
N GLN A 212 -12.75 -24.50 20.04
CA GLN A 212 -12.52 -23.21 19.38
C GLN A 212 -13.67 -22.84 18.45
N ALA A 213 -14.09 -21.58 18.53
CA ALA A 213 -15.10 -21.00 17.65
C ALA A 213 -14.74 -19.56 17.28
N ASN A 214 -15.12 -19.16 16.04
CA ASN A 214 -15.16 -17.78 15.60
C ASN A 214 -16.58 -17.25 15.78
N VAL A 215 -16.73 -16.10 16.42
CA VAL A 215 -18.03 -15.44 16.59
C VAL A 215 -18.01 -14.15 15.79
N TYR A 216 -19.00 -13.94 14.93
CA TYR A 216 -19.14 -12.79 14.06
C TYR A 216 -20.13 -11.79 14.63
N GLY A 217 -19.83 -10.49 14.53
CA GLY A 217 -20.64 -9.40 15.04
C GLY A 217 -20.13 -8.81 16.35
N GLU A 218 -20.92 -7.91 16.93
CA GLU A 218 -20.57 -7.27 18.19
C GLU A 218 -20.82 -8.23 19.36
N LEU A 219 -19.77 -8.58 20.05
CA LEU A 219 -19.79 -9.51 21.18
C LEU A 219 -19.24 -8.83 22.44
N VAL A 220 -20.05 -8.77 23.49
CA VAL A 220 -19.57 -8.42 24.82
C VAL A 220 -19.07 -9.71 25.48
N VAL A 221 -17.74 -9.90 25.40
CA VAL A 221 -17.08 -11.14 25.83
C VAL A 221 -17.36 -11.49 27.30
N SER A 222 -17.45 -10.47 28.18
CA SER A 222 -17.76 -10.66 29.62
C SER A 222 -19.11 -11.33 29.85
N ASP A 223 -20.12 -10.98 29.04
CA ASP A 223 -21.48 -11.51 29.24
C ASP A 223 -21.56 -12.98 28.81
N VAL A 224 -20.86 -13.32 27.74
CA VAL A 224 -20.76 -14.71 27.29
C VAL A 224 -19.94 -15.55 28.26
N ALA A 225 -18.88 -14.99 28.86
CA ALA A 225 -18.07 -15.68 29.84
C ALA A 225 -18.88 -16.00 31.11
N LEU A 226 -19.76 -15.11 31.54
CA LEU A 226 -20.64 -15.35 32.69
C LEU A 226 -21.65 -16.46 32.42
N GLU A 227 -22.34 -16.44 31.28
CA GLU A 227 -23.28 -17.51 30.89
C GLU A 227 -22.61 -18.88 30.72
N LEU A 228 -21.38 -18.89 30.19
CA LEU A 228 -20.58 -20.13 30.08
C LEU A 228 -20.22 -20.68 31.46
N ALA A 229 -19.83 -19.80 32.41
CA ALA A 229 -19.49 -20.19 33.77
C ALA A 229 -20.67 -20.78 34.52
N GLU A 230 -21.91 -20.26 34.32
CA GLU A 230 -23.14 -20.83 34.86
C GLU A 230 -23.43 -22.25 34.40
N GLN A 231 -22.92 -22.62 33.20
CA GLN A 231 -23.06 -23.97 32.61
C GLN A 231 -21.82 -24.82 32.80
N ASN A 232 -20.91 -24.48 33.73
CA ASN A 232 -19.63 -25.13 33.98
C ASN A 232 -18.71 -25.20 32.75
N CYS A 233 -18.90 -24.36 31.75
CA CYS A 233 -18.00 -24.21 30.61
C CYS A 233 -17.07 -23.02 30.86
N ARG A 234 -15.77 -23.24 30.68
CA ARG A 234 -14.73 -22.20 30.88
C ARG A 234 -14.28 -21.66 29.51
N MET A 235 -14.06 -20.36 29.50
CA MET A 235 -13.48 -19.66 28.38
C MET A 235 -12.00 -19.40 28.64
#